data_e51284cf503327c42d8efa95acf8eb61
#
_entry.id   e51284cf503327c42d8efa95acf8eb61
#
_cell.length_a   1.000
_cell.length_b   1.000
_cell.length_c   1.000
_cell.angle_alpha   90.00
_cell.angle_beta   90.00
_cell.angle_gamma   90.00
#
_symmetry.space_group_name_H-M   'P 1'
#
loop_
_entity.id
_entity.type
_entity.pdbx_description
1 polymer ?
#
loop_
_entity_poly.entity_id
_entity_poly.type
_entity_poly.pdbx_seq_one_letter_code
_entity_poly.pdbx_strand_id
1 'polypeptide(L)'
;MFSLFFDNNEKQGKRPDFLDEAWTYYKKRINKPEPANLDFDLMLVDEESGKQVGAEIKELDDFWGSLPPRGRLGRQCMDIALKCDYGYLSILGSLSELIESIPPYYKTDEGNIIEKPEERMTLDENMVYAVLGDIKSLGVLPVFLSRNPIDSFRLLINYMIHDVISDPPITLCSKPRKNMHAINVLCNLPGIGWERAEAILEQYGSVSEFLQEAQVCLDSDNLGPLENLKINGRRFGKSAHKMFQVDGIWGIS
;
A
#
# COMPACT_ATOMS: atom_id res chain seq x y z
N MET A 1 -21.46 -7.43 10.23
CA MET A 1 -21.25 -6.44 11.30
C MET A 1 -19.75 -6.25 11.47
N PHE A 2 -19.31 -5.04 11.81
CA PHE A 2 -17.87 -4.77 11.98
C PHE A 2 -17.55 -4.48 13.44
N SER A 3 -16.40 -4.96 13.90
CA SER A 3 -15.81 -4.60 15.18
C SER A 3 -14.65 -3.66 14.96
N LEU A 4 -14.63 -2.53 15.68
CA LEU A 4 -13.57 -1.51 15.62
C LEU A 4 -12.80 -1.50 16.93
N PHE A 5 -11.50 -1.68 16.84
CA PHE A 5 -10.59 -1.68 17.97
C PHE A 5 -9.62 -0.50 17.87
N PHE A 6 -9.23 0.03 19.03
CA PHE A 6 -8.18 1.05 19.13
C PHE A 6 -7.12 0.68 20.16
N ASP A 7 -5.88 1.18 19.96
CA ASP A 7 -4.79 0.84 20.87
C ASP A 7 -5.04 1.33 22.30
N ASN A 8 -4.76 0.46 23.27
CA ASN A 8 -4.89 0.76 24.70
C ASN A 8 -4.07 1.99 25.16
N ASN A 9 -2.93 2.24 24.50
CA ASN A 9 -2.07 3.37 24.85
C ASN A 9 -2.72 4.72 24.50
N GLU A 10 -3.71 4.73 23.60
CA GLU A 10 -4.46 5.93 23.23
C GLU A 10 -5.55 6.33 24.25
N LYS A 11 -5.83 5.47 25.25
CA LYS A 11 -6.87 5.73 26.29
C LYS A 11 -6.68 7.04 27.07
N GLN A 12 -5.46 7.54 27.16
CA GLN A 12 -5.15 8.75 27.91
C GLN A 12 -5.20 10.03 27.05
N GLY A 13 -5.42 9.91 25.75
CA GLY A 13 -5.46 11.01 24.81
C GLY A 13 -6.88 11.45 24.43
N LYS A 14 -6.99 12.48 23.60
CA LYS A 14 -8.28 12.96 23.04
C LYS A 14 -8.80 12.10 21.89
N ARG A 15 -7.99 11.18 21.35
CA ARG A 15 -8.35 10.35 20.19
C ARG A 15 -9.58 9.47 20.44
N PRO A 16 -9.76 8.83 21.63
CA PRO A 16 -10.98 8.06 21.89
C PRO A 16 -12.26 8.89 21.80
N ASP A 17 -12.25 10.15 22.26
CA ASP A 17 -13.41 11.02 22.18
C ASP A 17 -13.79 11.33 20.73
N PHE A 18 -12.79 11.63 19.88
CA PHE A 18 -13.00 11.88 18.45
C PHE A 18 -13.48 10.61 17.73
N LEU A 19 -12.96 9.45 18.13
CA LEU A 19 -13.36 8.17 17.58
C LEU A 19 -14.80 7.81 17.95
N ASP A 20 -15.21 8.04 19.20
CA ASP A 20 -16.59 7.84 19.69
C ASP A 20 -17.57 8.77 18.94
N GLU A 21 -17.20 10.04 18.72
CA GLU A 21 -18.01 10.96 17.94
C GLU A 21 -18.12 10.50 16.47
N ALA A 22 -17.00 10.14 15.82
CA ALA A 22 -17.01 9.62 14.46
C ALA A 22 -17.83 8.34 14.34
N TRP A 23 -17.74 7.44 15.32
CA TRP A 23 -18.49 6.19 15.36
C TRP A 23 -20.01 6.41 15.34
N THR A 24 -20.53 7.49 15.92
CA THR A 24 -21.98 7.74 15.93
C THR A 24 -22.61 7.73 14.54
N TYR A 25 -21.83 8.05 13.49
CA TYR A 25 -22.26 7.99 12.09
C TYR A 25 -22.36 6.55 11.56
N TYR A 26 -21.66 5.62 12.18
CA TYR A 26 -21.54 4.21 11.73
C TYR A 26 -22.19 3.20 12.69
N LYS A 27 -22.79 3.63 13.77
CA LYS A 27 -23.36 2.77 14.85
C LYS A 27 -24.33 1.67 14.37
N LYS A 28 -24.87 1.79 13.16
CA LYS A 28 -25.72 0.75 12.54
C LYS A 28 -24.91 -0.38 11.88
N ARG A 29 -23.62 -0.18 11.65
CA ARG A 29 -22.75 -1.08 10.90
C ARG A 29 -21.55 -1.52 11.71
N ILE A 30 -21.12 -0.71 12.67
CA ILE A 30 -19.94 -0.95 13.50
C ILE A 30 -20.36 -1.01 14.96
N ASN A 31 -19.87 -2.02 15.68
CA ASN A 31 -19.98 -2.11 17.13
C ASN A 31 -19.27 -0.91 17.79
N LYS A 32 -19.62 -0.62 19.03
CA LYS A 32 -18.92 0.44 19.77
C LYS A 32 -17.42 0.15 19.80
N PRO A 33 -16.55 1.13 19.50
CA PRO A 33 -15.11 0.94 19.53
C PRO A 33 -14.62 0.41 20.88
N GLU A 34 -13.78 -0.59 20.86
CA GLU A 34 -13.24 -1.23 22.05
C GLU A 34 -11.71 -1.09 22.10
N PRO A 35 -11.14 -0.88 23.31
CA PRO A 35 -9.70 -0.85 23.45
C PRO A 35 -9.10 -2.25 23.32
N ALA A 36 -7.99 -2.35 22.60
CA ALA A 36 -7.24 -3.58 22.42
C ALA A 36 -5.73 -3.35 22.51
N ASN A 37 -4.97 -4.41 22.66
CA ASN A 37 -3.51 -4.35 22.62
C ASN A 37 -3.06 -4.44 21.16
N LEU A 38 -2.88 -3.30 20.52
CA LEU A 38 -2.45 -3.17 19.14
C LEU A 38 -1.02 -2.62 19.08
N ASP A 39 -0.32 -2.92 18.00
CA ASP A 39 0.97 -2.31 17.68
C ASP A 39 0.82 -1.11 16.71
N PHE A 40 -0.43 -0.71 16.44
CA PHE A 40 -0.87 0.41 15.60
C PHE A 40 -2.19 0.96 16.14
N ASP A 41 -2.64 2.11 15.65
CA ASP A 41 -3.70 2.90 16.31
C ASP A 41 -5.11 2.30 16.19
N LEU A 42 -5.50 1.77 15.02
CA LEU A 42 -6.86 1.25 14.77
C LEU A 42 -6.87 -0.07 14.02
N MET A 43 -7.85 -0.91 14.35
CA MET A 43 -8.14 -2.15 13.59
C MET A 43 -9.66 -2.32 13.42
N LEU A 44 -10.09 -2.50 12.17
CA LEU A 44 -11.45 -2.89 11.82
C LEU A 44 -11.48 -4.36 11.41
N VAL A 45 -12.41 -5.11 11.97
CA VAL A 45 -12.60 -6.53 11.67
C VAL A 45 -14.02 -6.76 11.16
N ASP A 46 -14.15 -7.43 10.03
CA ASP A 46 -15.44 -7.96 9.59
C ASP A 46 -15.72 -9.29 10.30
N GLU A 47 -16.76 -9.32 11.12
CA GLU A 47 -17.12 -10.50 11.90
C GLU A 47 -17.56 -11.70 11.04
N GLU A 48 -17.96 -11.45 9.80
CA GLU A 48 -18.46 -12.51 8.89
C GLU A 48 -17.30 -13.14 8.11
N SER A 49 -16.45 -12.33 7.50
CA SER A 49 -15.32 -12.81 6.67
C SER A 49 -14.03 -13.00 7.45
N GLY A 50 -13.92 -12.40 8.63
CA GLY A 50 -12.68 -12.33 9.41
C GLY A 50 -11.61 -11.42 8.81
N LYS A 51 -11.89 -10.68 7.74
CA LYS A 51 -10.97 -9.72 7.15
C LYS A 51 -10.65 -8.60 8.11
N GLN A 52 -9.39 -8.18 8.13
CA GLN A 52 -8.85 -7.17 9.04
C GLN A 52 -8.23 -6.01 8.26
N VAL A 53 -8.53 -4.79 8.69
CA VAL A 53 -7.90 -3.58 8.17
C VAL A 53 -7.27 -2.82 9.32
N GLY A 54 -5.96 -2.55 9.20
CA GLY A 54 -5.20 -1.81 10.20
C GLY A 54 -4.94 -0.36 9.74
N ALA A 55 -4.81 0.54 10.70
CA ALA A 55 -4.42 1.92 10.41
C ALA A 55 -3.52 2.49 11.50
N GLU A 56 -2.48 3.19 11.06
CA GLU A 56 -1.65 4.08 11.87
C GLU A 56 -2.01 5.53 11.55
N ILE A 57 -2.13 6.37 12.57
CA ILE A 57 -2.52 7.78 12.44
C ILE A 57 -1.37 8.66 12.91
N LYS A 58 -0.92 9.56 12.04
CA LYS A 58 0.19 10.48 12.32
C LYS A 58 -0.23 11.91 12.12
N GLU A 59 0.01 12.74 13.13
CA GLU A 59 0.13 14.17 12.93
C GLU A 59 1.45 14.48 12.22
N LEU A 60 1.57 15.66 11.62
CA LEU A 60 2.78 16.01 10.83
C LEU A 60 4.05 15.93 11.67
N ASP A 61 4.01 16.45 12.89
CA ASP A 61 5.16 16.42 13.80
C ASP A 61 5.53 14.98 14.25
N ASP A 62 4.52 14.14 14.49
CA ASP A 62 4.70 12.73 14.84
C ASP A 62 5.25 11.92 13.66
N PHE A 63 4.88 12.26 12.44
CA PHE A 63 5.45 11.63 11.25
C PHE A 63 6.96 11.80 11.24
N TRP A 64 7.45 13.05 11.36
CA TRP A 64 8.89 13.35 11.38
C TRP A 64 9.61 12.71 12.56
N GLY A 65 9.00 12.74 13.74
CA GLY A 65 9.56 12.11 14.96
C GLY A 65 9.62 10.59 14.89
N SER A 66 8.91 9.97 13.95
CA SER A 66 8.84 8.51 13.80
C SER A 66 9.75 7.96 12.71
N LEU A 67 10.46 8.83 11.95
CA LEU A 67 11.42 8.42 10.93
C LEU A 67 12.75 7.94 11.54
N PRO A 68 13.59 7.23 10.78
CA PRO A 68 14.92 6.85 11.22
C PRO A 68 15.74 8.06 11.74
N PRO A 69 16.61 7.88 12.74
CA PRO A 69 17.11 6.61 13.28
C PRO A 69 16.16 5.88 14.25
N ARG A 70 15.10 6.54 14.74
CA ARG A 70 14.14 5.92 15.69
C ARG A 70 13.27 4.84 15.04
N GLY A 71 12.99 4.94 13.74
CA GLY A 71 12.42 3.87 12.92
C GLY A 71 11.06 3.31 13.33
N ARG A 72 10.30 4.00 14.23
CA ARG A 72 9.04 3.49 14.77
C ARG A 72 7.98 3.33 13.68
N LEU A 73 7.90 4.29 12.75
CA LEU A 73 6.92 4.29 11.66
C LEU A 73 7.04 3.04 10.78
N GLY A 74 8.26 2.70 10.38
CA GLY A 74 8.49 1.49 9.56
C GLY A 74 8.05 0.21 10.26
N ARG A 75 8.28 0.11 11.59
CA ARG A 75 7.83 -1.03 12.38
C ARG A 75 6.31 -1.10 12.45
N GLN A 76 5.64 0.00 12.76
CA GLN A 76 4.17 0.08 12.83
C GLN A 76 3.53 -0.29 11.49
N CYS A 77 4.05 0.21 10.38
CA CYS A 77 3.57 -0.18 9.04
C CYS A 77 3.84 -1.67 8.74
N MET A 78 4.98 -2.21 9.18
CA MET A 78 5.27 -3.64 9.05
C MET A 78 4.29 -4.50 9.88
N ASP A 79 3.98 -4.09 11.11
CA ASP A 79 3.02 -4.80 11.97
C ASP A 79 1.61 -4.82 11.34
N ILE A 80 1.18 -3.70 10.75
CA ILE A 80 -0.07 -3.65 9.97
C ILE A 80 -0.01 -4.64 8.79
N ALA A 81 1.06 -4.59 8.00
CA ALA A 81 1.21 -5.44 6.80
C ALA A 81 1.25 -6.95 7.14
N LEU A 82 1.74 -7.30 8.32
CA LEU A 82 1.81 -8.69 8.78
C LEU A 82 0.51 -9.21 9.40
N LYS A 83 -0.25 -8.32 10.05
CA LYS A 83 -1.42 -8.70 10.86
C LYS A 83 -2.75 -8.47 10.14
N CYS A 84 -2.79 -7.55 9.19
CA CYS A 84 -4.01 -7.13 8.52
C CYS A 84 -4.01 -7.50 7.03
N ASP A 85 -5.20 -7.67 6.46
CA ASP A 85 -5.37 -7.89 5.02
C ASP A 85 -5.16 -6.60 4.23
N TYR A 86 -5.47 -5.45 4.83
CA TYR A 86 -5.28 -4.11 4.29
C TYR A 86 -4.69 -3.18 5.34
N GLY A 87 -3.96 -2.16 4.91
CA GLY A 87 -3.33 -1.22 5.83
C GLY A 87 -3.34 0.21 5.34
N TYR A 88 -3.46 1.14 6.29
CA TYR A 88 -3.39 2.57 6.06
C TYR A 88 -2.35 3.24 6.95
N LEU A 89 -1.57 4.13 6.37
CA LEU A 89 -0.89 5.19 7.10
C LEU A 89 -1.66 6.49 6.88
N SER A 90 -2.37 6.96 7.89
CA SER A 90 -3.20 8.14 7.84
C SER A 90 -2.44 9.35 8.36
N ILE A 91 -2.16 10.33 7.50
CA ILE A 91 -1.44 11.55 7.85
C ILE A 91 -2.45 12.69 7.94
N LEU A 92 -2.52 13.36 9.12
CA LEU A 92 -3.44 14.46 9.36
C LEU A 92 -2.89 15.76 8.78
N GLY A 93 -3.30 16.09 7.58
CA GLY A 93 -2.84 17.24 6.79
C GLY A 93 -2.76 16.90 5.32
N SER A 94 -2.17 17.78 4.54
CA SER A 94 -1.88 17.58 3.12
C SER A 94 -0.42 17.22 2.89
N LEU A 95 -0.11 16.69 1.71
CA LEU A 95 1.28 16.44 1.31
C LEU A 95 2.10 17.74 1.29
N SER A 96 1.51 18.86 0.85
CA SER A 96 2.19 20.16 0.86
C SER A 96 2.53 20.61 2.28
N GLU A 97 1.60 20.46 3.22
CA GLU A 97 1.85 20.77 4.63
C GLU A 97 2.91 19.86 5.25
N LEU A 98 2.93 18.58 4.87
CA LEU A 98 3.98 17.65 5.32
C LEU A 98 5.36 18.11 4.83
N ILE A 99 5.48 18.51 3.56
CA ILE A 99 6.72 19.02 2.99
C ILE A 99 7.13 20.34 3.66
N GLU A 100 6.19 21.26 3.86
CA GLU A 100 6.43 22.55 4.54
C GLU A 100 6.83 22.37 6.02
N SER A 101 6.39 21.29 6.66
CA SER A 101 6.70 20.97 8.06
C SER A 101 8.03 20.25 8.25
N ILE A 102 8.85 20.08 7.21
CA ILE A 102 10.18 19.44 7.32
C ILE A 102 10.99 20.16 8.41
N PRO A 103 11.40 19.47 9.48
CA PRO A 103 12.08 20.10 10.58
C PRO A 103 13.48 20.57 10.13
N PRO A 104 13.90 21.78 10.52
CA PRO A 104 15.20 22.31 10.17
C PRO A 104 16.38 21.61 10.85
N TYR A 105 16.09 20.76 11.84
CA TYR A 105 17.10 20.07 12.65
C TYR A 105 16.56 18.73 13.19
N TYR A 106 17.49 17.84 13.56
CA TYR A 106 17.18 16.58 14.27
C TYR A 106 17.31 16.77 15.78
N LYS A 107 16.40 16.14 16.56
CA LYS A 107 16.62 15.91 17.98
C LYS A 107 17.18 14.50 18.19
N THR A 108 18.28 14.38 18.93
CA THR A 108 18.78 13.08 19.40
C THR A 108 17.88 12.52 20.52
N ASP A 109 18.06 11.24 20.84
CA ASP A 109 17.35 10.60 21.96
C ASP A 109 17.62 11.25 23.32
N GLU A 110 18.77 11.94 23.45
CA GLU A 110 19.17 12.72 24.62
C GLU A 110 18.57 14.14 24.63
N GLY A 111 17.77 14.49 23.61
CA GLY A 111 17.15 15.82 23.47
C GLY A 111 18.08 16.89 22.94
N ASN A 112 19.30 16.53 22.56
CA ASN A 112 20.25 17.47 21.94
C ASN A 112 19.80 17.83 20.54
N ILE A 113 19.84 19.12 20.20
CA ILE A 113 19.59 19.61 18.85
C ILE A 113 20.86 19.40 18.04
N ILE A 114 20.80 18.59 16.99
CA ILE A 114 21.88 18.51 16.02
C ILE A 114 21.47 19.40 14.85
N GLU A 115 22.18 20.50 14.63
CA GLU A 115 22.16 21.23 13.37
C GLU A 115 22.46 20.23 12.25
N LYS A 116 21.74 20.32 11.13
CA LYS A 116 21.93 19.41 9.98
C LYS A 116 23.42 19.21 9.74
N PRO A 117 23.99 18.02 9.93
CA PRO A 117 25.33 17.76 9.46
C PRO A 117 25.28 17.86 7.94
N GLU A 118 26.15 18.63 7.33
CA GLU A 118 26.23 18.83 5.87
C GLU A 118 26.33 17.51 5.07
N GLU A 119 26.57 16.39 5.73
CA GLU A 119 26.86 15.09 5.11
C GLU A 119 25.88 13.95 5.46
N ARG A 120 24.80 14.17 6.25
CA ARG A 120 23.88 13.08 6.61
C ARG A 120 22.43 13.43 6.28
N MET A 121 21.83 12.59 5.42
CA MET A 121 20.43 12.55 5.02
C MET A 121 19.71 13.89 5.19
N THR A 122 19.79 14.71 4.18
CA THR A 122 18.94 15.90 4.10
C THR A 122 17.49 15.44 4.11
N LEU A 123 16.75 15.81 5.18
CA LEU A 123 15.30 15.77 5.12
C LEU A 123 14.89 16.76 4.04
N ASP A 124 14.50 16.23 2.92
CA ASP A 124 14.01 17.01 1.79
C ASP A 124 12.72 16.36 1.25
N GLU A 125 12.14 17.00 0.27
CA GLU A 125 10.94 16.53 -0.40
C GLU A 125 11.11 15.11 -1.00
N ASN A 126 12.28 14.81 -1.56
CA ASN A 126 12.57 13.51 -2.15
C ASN A 126 12.54 12.39 -1.11
N MET A 127 13.01 12.69 0.12
CA MET A 127 12.93 11.76 1.23
C MET A 127 11.47 11.46 1.63
N VAL A 128 10.60 12.47 1.64
CA VAL A 128 9.16 12.25 1.88
C VAL A 128 8.60 11.27 0.87
N TYR A 129 8.86 11.50 -0.41
CA TYR A 129 8.37 10.60 -1.47
C TYR A 129 8.97 9.20 -1.35
N ALA A 130 10.25 9.08 -1.02
CA ALA A 130 10.89 7.78 -0.82
C ALA A 130 10.24 7.01 0.34
N VAL A 131 10.06 7.65 1.51
CA VAL A 131 9.43 7.03 2.68
C VAL A 131 7.99 6.60 2.38
N LEU A 132 7.18 7.45 1.74
CA LEU A 132 5.82 7.09 1.36
C LEU A 132 5.79 5.95 0.34
N GLY A 133 6.76 5.93 -0.58
CA GLY A 133 6.95 4.84 -1.53
C GLY A 133 7.31 3.51 -0.86
N ASP A 134 8.23 3.55 0.10
CA ASP A 134 8.63 2.37 0.88
C ASP A 134 7.45 1.81 1.68
N ILE A 135 6.69 2.68 2.36
CA ILE A 135 5.49 2.29 3.11
C ILE A 135 4.46 1.63 2.18
N LYS A 136 4.20 2.23 1.02
CA LYS A 136 3.33 1.64 0.02
C LYS A 136 3.83 0.27 -0.45
N SER A 137 5.15 0.08 -0.57
CA SER A 137 5.74 -1.21 -0.95
C SER A 137 5.53 -2.31 0.07
N LEU A 138 5.37 -1.95 1.36
CA LEU A 138 4.99 -2.87 2.43
C LEU A 138 3.52 -3.31 2.35
N GLY A 139 2.72 -2.64 1.52
CA GLY A 139 1.30 -2.92 1.43
C GLY A 139 0.43 -2.02 2.29
N VAL A 140 0.98 -0.97 2.86
CA VAL A 140 0.27 0.04 3.64
C VAL A 140 0.07 1.29 2.78
N LEU A 141 -1.18 1.71 2.60
CA LEU A 141 -1.51 2.85 1.74
C LEU A 141 -1.39 4.17 2.52
N PRO A 142 -0.46 5.06 2.15
CA PRO A 142 -0.43 6.41 2.71
C PRO A 142 -1.64 7.21 2.23
N VAL A 143 -2.38 7.80 3.17
CA VAL A 143 -3.53 8.67 2.88
C VAL A 143 -3.41 9.97 3.66
N PHE A 144 -3.70 11.07 2.99
CA PHE A 144 -3.74 12.40 3.61
C PHE A 144 -5.18 12.74 3.97
N LEU A 145 -5.40 13.07 5.23
CA LEU A 145 -6.72 13.33 5.77
C LEU A 145 -6.83 14.78 6.27
N SER A 146 -8.05 15.22 6.56
CA SER A 146 -8.30 16.54 7.13
C SER A 146 -7.57 16.73 8.47
N ARG A 147 -7.21 17.98 8.80
CA ARG A 147 -6.76 18.33 10.16
C ARG A 147 -7.87 18.28 11.20
N ASN A 148 -9.15 18.24 10.77
CA ASN A 148 -10.25 17.99 11.68
C ASN A 148 -10.27 16.50 12.06
N PRO A 149 -10.00 16.13 13.32
CA PRO A 149 -9.87 14.72 13.70
C PRO A 149 -11.16 13.92 13.47
N ILE A 150 -12.32 14.49 13.71
CA ILE A 150 -13.61 13.80 13.56
C ILE A 150 -13.85 13.44 12.10
N ASP A 151 -13.66 14.40 11.20
CA ASP A 151 -13.81 14.15 9.75
C ASP A 151 -12.78 13.15 9.24
N SER A 152 -11.56 13.19 9.77
CA SER A 152 -10.50 12.25 9.44
C SER A 152 -10.83 10.83 9.90
N PHE A 153 -11.27 10.63 11.13
CA PHE A 153 -11.73 9.32 11.59
C PHE A 153 -12.93 8.83 10.79
N ARG A 154 -13.88 9.69 10.46
CA ARG A 154 -15.02 9.30 9.62
C ARG A 154 -14.59 8.83 8.24
N LEU A 155 -13.69 9.56 7.60
CA LEU A 155 -13.19 9.20 6.28
C LEU A 155 -12.37 7.90 6.34
N LEU A 156 -11.49 7.76 7.33
CA LEU A 156 -10.68 6.56 7.55
C LEU A 156 -11.54 5.33 7.79
N ILE A 157 -12.51 5.42 8.70
CA ILE A 157 -13.47 4.33 8.97
C ILE A 157 -14.21 3.94 7.68
N ASN A 158 -14.61 4.92 6.86
CA ASN A 158 -15.29 4.64 5.61
C ASN A 158 -14.38 3.89 4.62
N TYR A 159 -13.11 4.26 4.51
CA TYR A 159 -12.12 3.53 3.70
C TYR A 159 -11.96 2.09 4.20
N MET A 160 -11.76 1.91 5.52
CA MET A 160 -11.61 0.59 6.13
C MET A 160 -12.83 -0.31 5.88
N ILE A 161 -14.06 0.22 6.02
CA ILE A 161 -15.29 -0.52 5.72
C ILE A 161 -15.35 -0.90 4.24
N HIS A 162 -15.00 0.03 3.36
CA HIS A 162 -15.05 -0.19 1.92
C HIS A 162 -14.12 -1.34 1.52
N ASP A 163 -12.90 -1.38 2.05
CA ASP A 163 -11.93 -2.41 1.72
C ASP A 163 -12.31 -3.80 2.25
N VAL A 164 -13.00 -3.84 3.38
CA VAL A 164 -13.51 -5.11 3.91
C VAL A 164 -14.66 -5.67 3.07
N ILE A 165 -15.59 -4.80 2.63
CA ILE A 165 -16.78 -5.21 1.87
C ILE A 165 -16.44 -5.48 0.41
N SER A 166 -15.59 -4.64 -0.17
CA SER A 166 -15.19 -4.77 -1.56
C SER A 166 -14.13 -5.85 -1.68
N ASP A 167 -14.34 -6.86 -2.51
CA ASP A 167 -13.20 -7.54 -3.09
C ASP A 167 -12.52 -6.49 -3.96
N PRO A 168 -11.33 -6.01 -3.57
CA PRO A 168 -10.73 -4.92 -4.30
C PRO A 168 -10.51 -5.35 -5.74
N PRO A 169 -10.96 -4.56 -6.71
CA PRO A 169 -10.78 -4.89 -8.12
C PRO A 169 -9.31 -5.02 -8.51
N ILE A 170 -8.42 -4.48 -7.68
CA ILE A 170 -6.97 -4.63 -7.82
C ILE A 170 -6.40 -4.63 -6.39
N THR A 171 -6.01 -5.76 -5.90
CA THR A 171 -5.32 -5.89 -4.62
C THR A 171 -3.93 -5.29 -4.75
N LEU A 172 -3.77 -4.03 -4.39
CA LEU A 172 -2.43 -3.42 -4.27
C LEU A 172 -1.66 -4.00 -3.09
N CYS A 173 -2.33 -4.74 -2.20
CA CYS A 173 -1.75 -5.23 -0.94
C CYS A 173 -2.33 -6.56 -0.51
N SER A 174 -2.40 -7.54 -1.38
CA SER A 174 -2.41 -8.91 -0.90
C SER A 174 -1.02 -9.24 -0.36
N LYS A 175 -0.94 -10.01 0.75
CA LYS A 175 0.29 -10.69 1.20
C LYS A 175 1.11 -11.04 -0.02
N PRO A 176 2.45 -10.82 -0.03
CA PRO A 176 3.24 -11.02 -1.22
C PRO A 176 2.94 -12.41 -1.77
N ARG A 177 2.12 -12.47 -2.80
CA ARG A 177 1.81 -13.73 -3.48
C ARG A 177 3.13 -14.20 -4.06
N LYS A 178 3.39 -15.48 -3.91
CA LYS A 178 4.51 -16.12 -4.61
C LYS A 178 4.49 -15.61 -6.05
N ASN A 179 5.57 -14.97 -6.50
CA ASN A 179 5.73 -14.36 -7.82
C ASN A 179 5.15 -12.95 -8.07
N MET A 180 4.81 -12.16 -7.05
CA MET A 180 4.23 -10.82 -7.25
C MET A 180 5.13 -9.89 -8.11
N HIS A 181 6.46 -9.94 -7.91
CA HIS A 181 7.39 -9.17 -8.75
C HIS A 181 7.33 -9.60 -10.22
N ALA A 182 7.28 -10.90 -10.49
CA ALA A 182 7.17 -11.43 -11.84
C ALA A 182 5.84 -11.02 -12.51
N ILE A 183 4.74 -11.08 -11.77
CA ILE A 183 3.43 -10.62 -12.23
C ILE A 183 3.46 -9.14 -12.58
N ASN A 184 4.02 -8.30 -11.71
CA ASN A 184 4.12 -6.86 -11.95
C ASN A 184 4.97 -6.55 -13.19
N VAL A 185 6.07 -7.27 -13.42
CA VAL A 185 6.87 -7.13 -14.64
C VAL A 185 6.04 -7.43 -15.87
N LEU A 186 5.30 -8.53 -15.86
CA LEU A 186 4.44 -8.92 -16.99
C LEU A 186 3.28 -7.95 -17.21
N CYS A 187 2.69 -7.41 -16.14
CA CYS A 187 1.59 -6.44 -16.25
C CYS A 187 2.03 -5.09 -16.86
N ASN A 188 3.33 -4.79 -16.89
CA ASN A 188 3.85 -3.63 -17.61
C ASN A 188 3.89 -3.83 -19.14
N LEU A 189 3.72 -5.06 -19.60
CA LEU A 189 3.63 -5.33 -21.06
C LEU A 189 2.21 -5.02 -21.55
N PRO A 190 2.08 -4.32 -22.70
CA PRO A 190 0.77 -3.97 -23.25
C PRO A 190 -0.10 -5.19 -23.52
N GLY A 191 -1.34 -5.13 -23.04
CA GLY A 191 -2.31 -6.21 -23.23
C GLY A 191 -2.18 -7.36 -22.23
N ILE A 192 -1.24 -7.31 -21.30
CA ILE A 192 -1.12 -8.29 -20.20
C ILE A 192 -1.68 -7.65 -18.93
N GLY A 193 -2.83 -8.13 -18.49
CA GLY A 193 -3.37 -7.84 -17.15
C GLY A 193 -3.03 -8.95 -16.18
N TRP A 194 -3.42 -8.79 -14.92
CA TRP A 194 -3.09 -9.68 -13.81
C TRP A 194 -3.37 -11.17 -14.11
N GLU A 195 -4.60 -11.51 -14.53
CA GLU A 195 -4.98 -12.89 -14.83
C GLU A 195 -4.13 -13.53 -15.93
N ARG A 196 -3.73 -12.71 -16.92
CA ARG A 196 -2.85 -13.17 -18.00
C ARG A 196 -1.42 -13.38 -17.50
N ALA A 197 -0.94 -12.49 -16.64
CA ALA A 197 0.39 -12.61 -16.05
C ALA A 197 0.51 -13.87 -15.18
N GLU A 198 -0.50 -14.18 -14.36
CA GLU A 198 -0.54 -15.42 -13.58
C GLU A 198 -0.52 -16.65 -14.49
N ALA A 199 -1.37 -16.70 -15.51
CA ALA A 199 -1.43 -17.83 -16.44
C ALA A 199 -0.14 -18.01 -17.27
N ILE A 200 0.53 -16.90 -17.62
CA ILE A 200 1.84 -16.93 -18.27
C ILE A 200 2.88 -17.57 -17.33
N LEU A 201 2.90 -17.18 -16.06
CA LEU A 201 3.84 -17.75 -15.09
C LEU A 201 3.53 -19.21 -14.76
N GLU A 202 2.28 -19.61 -14.75
CA GLU A 202 1.88 -21.01 -14.59
C GLU A 202 2.37 -21.87 -15.79
N GLN A 203 2.31 -21.31 -16.99
CA GLN A 203 2.68 -22.07 -18.20
C GLN A 203 4.18 -22.10 -18.46
N TYR A 204 4.87 -20.97 -18.25
CA TYR A 204 6.30 -20.82 -18.59
C TYR A 204 7.22 -20.95 -17.38
N GLY A 205 6.69 -20.89 -16.15
CA GLY A 205 7.47 -20.98 -14.92
C GLY A 205 8.19 -19.68 -14.53
N SER A 206 8.63 -18.87 -15.48
CA SER A 206 9.31 -17.60 -15.24
C SER A 206 9.04 -16.56 -16.32
N VAL A 207 9.27 -15.28 -15.97
CA VAL A 207 9.23 -14.16 -16.93
C VAL A 207 10.28 -14.34 -18.02
N SER A 208 11.48 -14.82 -17.67
CA SER A 208 12.58 -15.00 -18.61
C SER A 208 12.24 -16.02 -19.69
N GLU A 209 11.66 -17.16 -19.31
CA GLU A 209 11.26 -18.21 -20.28
C GLU A 209 10.14 -17.71 -21.20
N PHE A 210 9.18 -16.98 -20.66
CA PHE A 210 8.15 -16.35 -21.50
C PHE A 210 8.73 -15.34 -22.48
N LEU A 211 9.63 -14.46 -22.03
CA LEU A 211 10.27 -13.46 -22.90
C LEU A 211 11.17 -14.09 -23.96
N GLN A 212 11.86 -15.19 -23.65
CA GLN A 212 12.65 -15.95 -24.64
C GLN A 212 11.74 -16.55 -25.73
N GLU A 213 10.62 -17.18 -25.34
CA GLU A 213 9.65 -17.71 -26.33
C GLU A 213 9.05 -16.59 -27.17
N ALA A 214 8.70 -15.45 -26.55
CA ALA A 214 8.20 -14.28 -27.25
C ALA A 214 9.23 -13.75 -28.27
N GLN A 215 10.52 -13.71 -27.90
CA GLN A 215 11.60 -13.29 -28.81
C GLN A 215 11.77 -14.27 -29.99
N VAL A 216 11.72 -15.57 -29.73
CA VAL A 216 11.77 -16.58 -30.81
C VAL A 216 10.59 -16.42 -31.77
N CYS A 217 9.40 -16.16 -31.26
CA CYS A 217 8.23 -15.90 -32.10
C CYS A 217 8.41 -14.64 -32.96
N LEU A 218 9.02 -13.60 -32.40
CA LEU A 218 9.30 -12.35 -33.10
C LEU A 218 10.36 -12.55 -34.21
N ASP A 219 11.49 -13.20 -33.88
CA ASP A 219 12.61 -13.43 -34.79
C ASP A 219 12.21 -14.33 -35.98
N SER A 220 11.28 -15.24 -35.75
CA SER A 220 10.73 -16.14 -36.80
C SER A 220 9.56 -15.55 -37.58
N ASP A 221 9.12 -14.31 -37.25
CA ASP A 221 7.90 -13.67 -37.78
C ASP A 221 6.66 -14.58 -37.65
N ASN A 222 6.62 -15.39 -36.61
CA ASN A 222 5.54 -16.35 -36.34
C ASN A 222 4.98 -16.17 -34.91
N LEU A 223 3.99 -15.33 -34.77
CA LEU A 223 3.30 -15.09 -33.50
C LEU A 223 2.25 -16.16 -33.14
N GLY A 224 2.06 -17.15 -34.01
CA GLY A 224 1.05 -18.19 -33.82
C GLY A 224 1.12 -18.93 -32.47
N PRO A 225 2.29 -19.29 -31.94
CA PRO A 225 2.41 -19.89 -30.62
C PRO A 225 1.84 -19.00 -29.50
N LEU A 226 2.17 -17.70 -29.50
CA LEU A 226 1.67 -16.75 -28.53
C LEU A 226 0.17 -16.42 -28.73
N GLU A 227 -0.27 -16.26 -29.98
CA GLU A 227 -1.70 -16.01 -30.29
C GLU A 227 -2.59 -17.17 -29.85
N ASN A 228 -2.09 -18.40 -29.93
CA ASN A 228 -2.81 -19.61 -29.56
C ASN A 228 -2.67 -19.97 -28.06
N LEU A 229 -1.85 -19.25 -27.31
CA LEU A 229 -1.72 -19.39 -25.87
C LEU A 229 -3.11 -19.26 -25.23
N LYS A 230 -3.53 -20.26 -24.48
CA LYS A 230 -4.83 -20.27 -23.80
C LYS A 230 -4.66 -19.79 -22.36
N ILE A 231 -5.32 -18.71 -22.05
CA ILE A 231 -5.38 -18.12 -20.71
C ILE A 231 -6.81 -18.22 -20.21
N ASN A 232 -7.03 -18.96 -19.12
CA ASN A 232 -8.38 -19.24 -18.61
C ASN A 232 -9.38 -19.72 -19.67
N GLY A 233 -8.91 -20.60 -20.57
CA GLY A 233 -9.70 -21.16 -21.66
C GLY A 233 -9.91 -20.22 -22.87
N ARG A 234 -9.42 -18.98 -22.83
CA ARG A 234 -9.50 -18.01 -23.93
C ARG A 234 -8.14 -17.86 -24.59
N ARG A 235 -8.13 -17.71 -25.91
CA ARG A 235 -6.89 -17.45 -26.65
C ARG A 235 -6.36 -16.05 -26.34
N PHE A 236 -5.03 -15.91 -26.24
CA PHE A 236 -4.34 -14.63 -26.12
C PHE A 236 -4.65 -13.71 -27.33
N GLY A 237 -4.67 -14.33 -28.52
CA GLY A 237 -5.14 -13.71 -29.75
C GLY A 237 -4.35 -12.45 -30.13
N LYS A 238 -5.03 -11.51 -30.78
CA LYS A 238 -4.42 -10.26 -31.26
C LYS A 238 -3.79 -9.39 -30.19
N SER A 239 -4.00 -9.68 -28.90
CA SER A 239 -3.31 -8.99 -27.82
C SER A 239 -1.80 -9.30 -27.81
N ALA A 240 -1.36 -10.43 -28.40
CA ALA A 240 0.04 -10.72 -28.60
C ALA A 240 0.74 -9.64 -29.45
N HIS A 241 0.10 -9.15 -30.49
CA HIS A 241 0.66 -8.11 -31.37
C HIS A 241 0.93 -6.81 -30.62
N LYS A 242 0.10 -6.47 -29.62
CA LYS A 242 0.26 -5.23 -28.84
C LYS A 242 1.53 -5.25 -27.98
N MET A 243 1.94 -6.42 -27.53
CA MET A 243 3.16 -6.61 -26.75
C MET A 243 4.40 -6.16 -27.52
N PHE A 244 4.44 -6.41 -28.82
CA PHE A 244 5.59 -6.16 -29.68
C PHE A 244 5.63 -4.73 -30.24
N GLN A 245 4.61 -3.94 -29.97
CA GLN A 245 4.52 -2.53 -30.43
C GLN A 245 5.20 -1.54 -29.47
N VAL A 246 5.89 -2.03 -28.43
CA VAL A 246 6.56 -1.17 -27.44
C VAL A 246 8.01 -0.99 -27.85
N ASP A 247 8.32 0.24 -28.27
CA ASP A 247 9.68 0.63 -28.61
C ASP A 247 10.64 0.39 -27.42
N GLY A 248 11.78 -0.21 -27.70
CA GLY A 248 12.87 -0.40 -26.74
C GLY A 248 12.82 -1.64 -25.85
N ILE A 249 11.73 -2.40 -25.82
CA ILE A 249 11.70 -3.68 -25.05
C ILE A 249 12.31 -4.83 -25.85
N TRP A 250 12.12 -4.84 -27.17
CA TRP A 250 12.48 -5.96 -28.04
C TRP A 250 13.70 -5.70 -28.94
N GLY A 251 14.41 -4.59 -28.73
CA GLY A 251 15.60 -4.27 -29.52
C GLY A 251 15.34 -3.95 -30.99
N ILE A 252 14.08 -3.70 -31.35
CA ILE A 252 13.69 -3.27 -32.71
C ILE A 252 13.80 -1.74 -32.71
N SER A 253 14.80 -1.21 -33.40
CA SER A 253 14.98 0.22 -33.69
C SER A 253 14.27 0.60 -34.98
#